data_4706522bc7949aacdb6fa2da5b6f6e8f
#
_entry.id   4706522bc7949aacdb6fa2da5b6f6e8f
#
_cell.length_a   1.000
_cell.length_b   1.000
_cell.length_c   1.000
_cell.angle_alpha   90.00
_cell.angle_beta   90.00
_cell.angle_gamma   90.00
#
_symmetry.space_group_name_H-M   'P 1'
#
loop_
_entity.id
_entity.type
_entity.pdbx_description
1 polymer ?
#
loop_
_entity_poly.entity_id
_entity_poly.type
_entity_poly.pdbx_seq_one_letter_code
_entity_poly.pdbx_strand_id
1 'polypeptide(L)'
;MQIRITQDVLDQLQFDAVPTGLDARGKLVTEPNDRGVDYLVRDSEMKGFGVRVSKNAISFFVQRKMGGSTSVKRALGIYRKELHTVTEARNRAGIWLGLMRSGVDPLFEITEQKERTEAAKARQKRTFGLVFEAHMAERKSHVAPKTYKDWVQVQKWMADTELWRTPFDKLSPEIVARSLAYWYERNPDFDPDDPVKSKLSPYLRDINSGNKIYRTLCAAYNHAALSDVSGPLDKRATPFSIYRRKNPLPKALARTTVLPTTKTAGEKWLKTLGKLHADPAPTVNIAADYLLCVLLWGGRRTETQKLTWDDVDFTERTVSFRAMSTKNKVEHVFPLTPFIEELLRQRREKNLIPRGTVRVVNREPEHWVFPSRQRGKHIVDVRGILTRCNAASGLTVGVHDLRRTFGTELARDTAGDVAMVKVAMNHAQARDDVTLRHYIQEKVELLRPLYEARERRLMRLAGLIEEPEVAEPAPAGPAASIGAEQIQNILKDPALREQLLRALLTPQS
;
A
#
# COMPACT_ATOMS: atom_id res chain seq x y z
N MET A 1 -64.93 19.56 -23.96
CA MET A 1 -65.14 20.45 -25.08
C MET A 1 -63.92 20.47 -25.99
N GLN A 2 -64.09 20.76 -27.31
CA GLN A 2 -62.98 20.86 -28.29
C GLN A 2 -63.11 22.19 -29.06
N ILE A 3 -62.08 23.06 -28.94
CA ILE A 3 -62.02 24.38 -29.60
C ILE A 3 -60.56 24.64 -30.01
N ARG A 4 -60.35 25.58 -30.94
CA ARG A 4 -59.00 26.07 -31.21
C ARG A 4 -58.51 26.88 -30.00
N ILE A 5 -57.45 26.40 -29.36
CA ILE A 5 -56.85 27.07 -28.22
C ILE A 5 -55.95 28.19 -28.75
N THR A 6 -56.37 29.45 -28.60
CA THR A 6 -55.57 30.65 -28.88
C THR A 6 -55.17 31.33 -27.55
N GLN A 7 -54.32 32.36 -27.63
CA GLN A 7 -53.91 33.13 -26.45
C GLN A 7 -55.14 33.82 -25.83
N ASP A 8 -55.99 34.41 -26.67
CA ASP A 8 -57.21 35.08 -26.28
C ASP A 8 -58.21 34.13 -25.58
N VAL A 9 -58.27 32.88 -26.09
CA VAL A 9 -59.12 31.84 -25.48
C VAL A 9 -58.58 31.47 -24.08
N LEU A 10 -57.24 31.29 -23.93
CA LEU A 10 -56.64 30.99 -22.62
C LEU A 10 -56.90 32.08 -21.58
N ASP A 11 -56.81 33.35 -22.01
CA ASP A 11 -57.00 34.50 -21.13
C ASP A 11 -58.47 34.69 -20.66
N GLN A 12 -59.41 34.09 -21.40
CA GLN A 12 -60.85 34.11 -21.08
C GLN A 12 -61.29 32.89 -20.21
N LEU A 13 -60.47 31.84 -20.10
CA LEU A 13 -60.81 30.66 -19.32
C LEU A 13 -60.86 30.98 -17.82
N GLN A 14 -61.96 30.66 -17.19
CA GLN A 14 -62.19 30.84 -15.74
C GLN A 14 -62.73 29.54 -15.15
N PHE A 15 -62.37 29.23 -13.89
CA PHE A 15 -62.81 28.02 -13.22
C PHE A 15 -64.34 27.97 -13.05
N ASP A 16 -64.94 29.12 -12.73
CA ASP A 16 -66.38 29.24 -12.42
C ASP A 16 -67.26 29.23 -13.66
N ALA A 17 -66.69 29.28 -14.87
CA ALA A 17 -67.40 29.34 -16.14
C ALA A 17 -66.88 28.29 -17.12
N VAL A 18 -67.67 27.27 -17.42
CA VAL A 18 -67.31 26.17 -18.36
C VAL A 18 -67.64 26.61 -19.78
N PRO A 19 -66.65 26.60 -20.69
CA PRO A 19 -66.92 26.99 -22.07
C PRO A 19 -67.76 25.94 -22.81
N THR A 20 -68.78 26.40 -23.53
CA THR A 20 -69.67 25.56 -24.36
C THR A 20 -69.41 25.76 -25.87
N GLY A 21 -68.78 26.87 -26.26
CA GLY A 21 -68.45 27.13 -27.65
C GLY A 21 -67.73 28.46 -27.85
N LEU A 22 -67.60 28.90 -29.11
CA LEU A 22 -67.11 30.21 -29.50
C LEU A 22 -68.25 30.89 -30.26
N ASP A 23 -68.48 32.18 -30.00
CA ASP A 23 -69.39 32.97 -30.78
C ASP A 23 -68.82 33.36 -32.18
N ALA A 24 -69.61 34.05 -33.00
CA ALA A 24 -69.21 34.51 -34.33
C ALA A 24 -67.95 35.43 -34.31
N ARG A 25 -67.64 36.01 -33.17
CA ARG A 25 -66.52 36.92 -32.96
C ARG A 25 -65.29 36.18 -32.29
N GLY A 26 -65.34 34.86 -32.06
CA GLY A 26 -64.30 34.08 -31.46
C GLY A 26 -64.21 34.20 -29.93
N LYS A 27 -65.19 34.78 -29.29
CA LYS A 27 -65.28 34.93 -27.83
C LYS A 27 -65.90 33.67 -27.23
N LEU A 28 -65.41 33.24 -26.05
CA LEU A 28 -65.95 32.09 -25.32
C LEU A 28 -67.40 32.31 -24.92
N VAL A 29 -68.25 31.33 -25.30
CA VAL A 29 -69.62 31.21 -24.72
C VAL A 29 -69.45 30.20 -23.54
N THR A 30 -69.93 30.64 -22.37
CA THR A 30 -69.72 29.85 -21.12
C THR A 30 -71.06 29.66 -20.37
N GLU A 31 -71.08 28.53 -19.59
CA GLU A 31 -72.15 28.28 -18.60
C GLU A 31 -71.53 28.20 -17.21
N PRO A 32 -72.30 28.45 -16.15
CA PRO A 32 -71.78 28.33 -14.77
C PRO A 32 -71.24 26.95 -14.47
N ASN A 33 -70.11 26.83 -13.71
CA ASN A 33 -69.56 25.59 -13.22
C ASN A 33 -70.21 25.14 -11.91
N ASP A 34 -71.49 24.87 -11.94
CA ASP A 34 -72.31 24.55 -10.74
C ASP A 34 -71.76 23.31 -9.96
N ARG A 35 -71.03 22.46 -10.63
CA ARG A 35 -70.42 21.29 -9.99
C ARG A 35 -69.10 21.59 -9.30
N GLY A 36 -68.51 22.75 -9.52
CA GLY A 36 -67.23 23.14 -8.93
C GLY A 36 -66.08 22.18 -9.23
N VAL A 37 -66.09 21.50 -10.38
CA VAL A 37 -65.10 20.50 -10.77
C VAL A 37 -64.18 21.02 -11.87
N ASP A 38 -62.94 20.50 -11.89
CA ASP A 38 -62.02 20.81 -12.96
C ASP A 38 -62.55 20.36 -14.32
N TYR A 39 -62.33 21.16 -15.33
CA TYR A 39 -62.74 20.81 -16.69
C TYR A 39 -61.58 20.83 -17.71
N LEU A 40 -61.79 20.17 -18.84
CA LEU A 40 -60.81 20.05 -19.89
C LEU A 40 -61.27 20.72 -21.17
N VAL A 41 -60.39 21.55 -21.77
CA VAL A 41 -60.56 22.09 -23.11
C VAL A 41 -59.52 21.41 -24.03
N ARG A 42 -60.00 20.76 -25.09
CA ARG A 42 -59.13 20.06 -26.03
C ARG A 42 -58.91 20.95 -27.26
N ASP A 43 -57.69 20.94 -27.76
CA ASP A 43 -57.33 21.69 -28.97
C ASP A 43 -57.94 21.04 -30.20
N SER A 44 -58.60 21.80 -31.06
CA SER A 44 -59.14 21.35 -32.34
C SER A 44 -58.04 21.16 -33.41
N GLU A 45 -56.93 21.90 -33.33
CA GLU A 45 -55.80 21.83 -34.27
C GLU A 45 -54.84 20.69 -33.95
N MET A 46 -54.60 20.39 -32.66
CA MET A 46 -53.66 19.36 -32.26
C MET A 46 -54.36 18.28 -31.44
N LYS A 47 -54.65 17.15 -32.08
CA LYS A 47 -55.29 16.01 -31.43
C LYS A 47 -54.40 15.48 -30.29
N GLY A 48 -54.92 15.44 -29.08
CA GLY A 48 -54.21 14.98 -27.90
C GLY A 48 -53.59 16.09 -27.05
N PHE A 49 -53.68 17.36 -27.49
CA PHE A 49 -53.29 18.53 -26.69
C PHE A 49 -54.50 19.19 -26.11
N GLY A 50 -54.37 19.86 -24.96
CA GLY A 50 -55.42 20.59 -24.33
C GLY A 50 -54.96 21.29 -23.03
N VAL A 51 -55.94 21.98 -22.41
CA VAL A 51 -55.75 22.62 -21.11
C VAL A 51 -56.72 22.05 -20.09
N ARG A 52 -56.27 21.95 -18.87
CA ARG A 52 -57.07 21.66 -17.66
C ARG A 52 -57.23 22.97 -16.90
N VAL A 53 -58.45 23.35 -16.64
CA VAL A 53 -58.79 24.49 -15.80
C VAL A 53 -59.21 23.95 -14.46
N SER A 54 -58.47 24.33 -13.43
CA SER A 54 -58.73 24.01 -12.04
C SER A 54 -58.94 25.32 -11.25
N LYS A 55 -59.39 25.21 -10.00
CA LYS A 55 -59.63 26.35 -9.14
C LYS A 55 -58.42 27.28 -8.98
N ASN A 56 -57.20 26.68 -8.98
CA ASN A 56 -55.99 27.42 -8.68
C ASN A 56 -55.08 27.66 -9.89
N ALA A 57 -55.30 26.98 -11.02
CA ALA A 57 -54.39 27.07 -12.16
C ALA A 57 -55.02 26.52 -13.45
N ILE A 58 -54.58 27.10 -14.57
CA ILE A 58 -54.76 26.54 -15.93
C ILE A 58 -53.46 25.81 -16.28
N SER A 59 -53.54 24.55 -16.68
CA SER A 59 -52.37 23.76 -17.04
C SER A 59 -52.52 23.08 -18.39
N PHE A 60 -51.46 23.12 -19.18
CA PHE A 60 -51.40 22.41 -20.45
C PHE A 60 -51.19 20.91 -20.20
N PHE A 61 -51.81 20.07 -21.03
CA PHE A 61 -51.61 18.61 -21.01
C PHE A 61 -51.54 18.01 -22.41
N VAL A 62 -50.93 16.86 -22.48
CA VAL A 62 -51.03 15.92 -23.61
C VAL A 62 -51.68 14.64 -23.18
N GLN A 63 -52.46 14.02 -24.05
CA GLN A 63 -53.14 12.76 -23.79
C GLN A 63 -53.11 11.88 -25.05
N ARG A 64 -52.60 10.63 -24.91
CA ARG A 64 -52.55 9.68 -25.96
C ARG A 64 -52.63 8.24 -25.43
N LYS A 65 -53.13 7.30 -26.28
CA LYS A 65 -53.02 5.86 -26.00
C LYS A 65 -51.59 5.40 -26.31
N MET A 66 -50.98 4.71 -25.36
CA MET A 66 -49.63 4.10 -25.49
C MET A 66 -49.74 2.59 -25.33
N GLY A 67 -49.18 1.82 -26.26
CA GLY A 67 -48.94 0.39 -26.13
C GLY A 67 -50.11 -0.49 -25.73
N GLY A 68 -51.36 -0.13 -26.12
CA GLY A 68 -52.56 -0.89 -25.72
C GLY A 68 -53.78 -0.01 -25.52
N SER A 69 -54.71 -0.39 -24.63
CA SER A 69 -55.97 0.28 -24.42
C SER A 69 -55.92 1.49 -23.47
N THR A 70 -54.84 1.66 -22.71
CA THR A 70 -54.74 2.66 -21.66
C THR A 70 -54.34 4.08 -22.22
N SER A 71 -55.17 5.08 -21.92
CA SER A 71 -54.87 6.47 -22.29
C SER A 71 -54.02 7.15 -21.22
N VAL A 72 -52.79 7.53 -21.60
CA VAL A 72 -51.87 8.25 -20.70
C VAL A 72 -52.03 9.74 -20.87
N LYS A 73 -52.16 10.47 -19.77
CA LYS A 73 -52.26 11.93 -19.71
C LYS A 73 -51.05 12.48 -18.97
N ARG A 74 -50.37 13.49 -19.52
CA ARG A 74 -49.20 14.15 -18.93
C ARG A 74 -49.36 15.64 -18.94
N ALA A 75 -49.04 16.29 -17.80
CA ALA A 75 -49.04 17.74 -17.70
C ALA A 75 -47.79 18.32 -18.35
N LEU A 76 -47.94 19.32 -19.21
CA LEU A 76 -46.86 20.05 -19.87
C LEU A 76 -46.35 21.24 -19.06
N GLY A 77 -47.15 21.75 -18.12
CA GLY A 77 -46.84 22.88 -17.29
C GLY A 77 -48.05 23.75 -17.02
N ILE A 78 -47.92 24.67 -16.06
CA ILE A 78 -48.96 25.64 -15.67
C ILE A 78 -48.87 26.83 -16.61
N TYR A 79 -50.01 27.28 -17.12
CA TYR A 79 -50.10 28.50 -17.90
C TYR A 79 -49.84 29.73 -17.01
N ARG A 80 -48.99 30.63 -17.49
CA ARG A 80 -48.75 31.96 -16.89
C ARG A 80 -48.77 32.98 -18.00
N LYS A 81 -49.68 33.95 -17.93
CA LYS A 81 -50.03 34.89 -19.00
C LYS A 81 -48.82 35.56 -19.66
N GLU A 82 -47.81 35.94 -18.89
CA GLU A 82 -46.63 36.68 -19.38
C GLU A 82 -45.43 35.80 -19.77
N LEU A 83 -45.48 34.50 -19.46
CA LEU A 83 -44.32 33.61 -19.61
C LEU A 83 -44.52 32.48 -20.62
N HIS A 84 -45.74 32.15 -21.02
CA HIS A 84 -46.04 31.02 -21.86
C HIS A 84 -47.00 31.38 -22.99
N THR A 85 -46.58 31.12 -24.24
CA THR A 85 -47.42 31.24 -25.41
C THR A 85 -48.07 29.91 -25.77
N VAL A 86 -49.26 29.95 -26.41
CA VAL A 86 -49.92 28.75 -26.94
C VAL A 86 -49.01 28.03 -27.97
N THR A 87 -48.25 28.81 -28.74
CA THR A 87 -47.33 28.27 -29.74
C THR A 87 -46.23 27.45 -29.13
N GLU A 88 -45.62 27.91 -28.04
CA GLU A 88 -44.58 27.13 -27.30
C GLU A 88 -45.19 25.89 -26.68
N ALA A 89 -46.38 26.00 -26.10
CA ALA A 89 -47.07 24.83 -25.51
C ALA A 89 -47.39 23.79 -26.59
N ARG A 90 -47.85 24.21 -27.80
CA ARG A 90 -48.07 23.29 -28.94
C ARG A 90 -46.77 22.65 -29.44
N ASN A 91 -45.70 23.40 -29.56
CA ASN A 91 -44.40 22.86 -29.96
C ASN A 91 -43.93 21.77 -28.96
N ARG A 92 -44.02 22.04 -27.66
CA ARG A 92 -43.71 21.07 -26.62
C ARG A 92 -44.67 19.88 -26.66
N ALA A 93 -45.93 20.10 -26.86
CA ALA A 93 -46.96 19.05 -27.04
C ALA A 93 -46.66 18.16 -28.21
N GLY A 94 -46.24 18.73 -29.38
CA GLY A 94 -45.82 17.96 -30.55
C GLY A 94 -44.69 17.01 -30.28
N ILE A 95 -43.66 17.47 -29.58
CA ILE A 95 -42.50 16.63 -29.15
C ILE A 95 -42.99 15.48 -28.24
N TRP A 96 -43.77 15.80 -27.23
CA TRP A 96 -44.27 14.81 -26.26
C TRP A 96 -45.22 13.78 -26.88
N LEU A 97 -46.16 14.25 -27.77
CA LEU A 97 -47.03 13.34 -28.52
C LEU A 97 -46.28 12.47 -29.51
N GLY A 98 -45.13 12.95 -30.03
CA GLY A 98 -44.20 12.18 -30.85
C GLY A 98 -43.57 11.03 -30.00
N LEU A 99 -43.03 11.32 -28.84
CA LEU A 99 -42.50 10.32 -27.89
C LEU A 99 -43.56 9.28 -27.49
N MET A 100 -44.74 9.75 -27.12
CA MET A 100 -45.87 8.86 -26.78
C MET A 100 -46.33 8.00 -27.96
N ARG A 101 -46.12 8.46 -29.22
CA ARG A 101 -46.40 7.67 -30.42
C ARG A 101 -45.42 6.53 -30.62
N SER A 102 -44.18 6.73 -30.27
CA SER A 102 -43.12 5.68 -30.24
C SER A 102 -43.14 4.79 -28.98
N GLY A 103 -44.13 4.98 -28.11
CA GLY A 103 -44.27 4.15 -26.89
C GLY A 103 -43.45 4.65 -25.69
N VAL A 104 -42.79 5.80 -25.77
CA VAL A 104 -41.98 6.38 -24.70
C VAL A 104 -42.79 7.40 -23.89
N ASP A 105 -42.80 7.26 -22.57
CA ASP A 105 -43.38 8.26 -21.67
C ASP A 105 -42.46 9.49 -21.55
N PRO A 106 -42.92 10.69 -21.95
CA PRO A 106 -42.10 11.89 -21.91
C PRO A 106 -41.55 12.25 -20.53
N LEU A 107 -42.28 11.92 -19.45
CA LEU A 107 -41.78 12.17 -18.08
C LEU A 107 -40.62 11.20 -17.73
N PHE A 108 -40.71 9.96 -18.16
CA PHE A 108 -39.64 9.00 -17.96
C PHE A 108 -38.36 9.45 -18.69
N GLU A 109 -38.47 9.85 -19.95
CA GLU A 109 -37.35 10.36 -20.75
C GLU A 109 -36.68 11.59 -20.10
N ILE A 110 -37.48 12.54 -19.64
CA ILE A 110 -36.95 13.74 -18.97
C ILE A 110 -36.25 13.38 -17.66
N THR A 111 -36.79 12.44 -16.89
CA THR A 111 -36.21 12.01 -15.61
C THR A 111 -34.89 11.28 -15.86
N GLU A 112 -34.87 10.36 -16.82
CA GLU A 112 -33.65 9.65 -17.19
C GLU A 112 -32.55 10.59 -17.69
N GLN A 113 -32.92 11.59 -18.50
CA GLN A 113 -31.97 12.58 -19.01
C GLN A 113 -31.43 13.49 -17.90
N LYS A 114 -32.25 13.85 -16.92
CA LYS A 114 -31.80 14.57 -15.72
C LYS A 114 -30.84 13.72 -14.88
N GLU A 115 -31.19 12.48 -14.61
CA GLU A 115 -30.34 11.55 -13.87
C GLU A 115 -29.01 11.34 -14.58
N ARG A 116 -29.01 11.14 -15.89
CA ARG A 116 -27.79 11.04 -16.70
C ARG A 116 -26.94 12.31 -16.61
N THR A 117 -27.57 13.48 -16.64
CA THR A 117 -26.87 14.76 -16.55
C THR A 117 -26.28 14.98 -15.15
N GLU A 118 -27.03 14.65 -14.10
CA GLU A 118 -26.55 14.74 -12.71
C GLU A 118 -25.44 13.71 -12.45
N ALA A 119 -25.59 12.49 -12.93
CA ALA A 119 -24.56 11.48 -12.85
C ALA A 119 -23.27 11.91 -13.59
N ALA A 120 -23.40 12.53 -14.78
CA ALA A 120 -22.24 13.07 -15.49
C ALA A 120 -21.56 14.21 -14.73
N LYS A 121 -22.33 15.12 -14.13
CA LYS A 121 -21.80 16.18 -13.26
C LYS A 121 -21.11 15.63 -12.01
N ALA A 122 -21.70 14.62 -11.38
CA ALA A 122 -21.12 13.94 -10.23
C ALA A 122 -19.80 13.23 -10.59
N ARG A 123 -19.75 12.54 -11.75
CA ARG A 123 -18.51 11.92 -12.27
C ARG A 123 -17.44 12.97 -12.54
N GLN A 124 -17.78 14.11 -13.10
CA GLN A 124 -16.83 15.19 -13.38
C GLN A 124 -16.25 15.80 -12.10
N LYS A 125 -17.03 15.85 -11.00
CA LYS A 125 -16.58 16.33 -9.70
C LYS A 125 -15.70 15.30 -8.96
N ARG A 126 -15.77 14.01 -9.31
CA ARG A 126 -15.01 12.94 -8.69
C ARG A 126 -13.60 12.90 -9.26
N THR A 127 -12.70 13.74 -8.73
CA THR A 127 -11.30 13.77 -9.14
C THR A 127 -10.53 12.56 -8.60
N PHE A 128 -9.37 12.26 -9.20
CA PHE A 128 -8.49 11.19 -8.69
C PHE A 128 -8.01 11.46 -7.26
N GLY A 129 -7.77 12.72 -6.91
CA GLY A 129 -7.42 13.12 -5.55
C GLY A 129 -8.48 12.67 -4.53
N LEU A 130 -9.75 12.94 -4.79
CA LEU A 130 -10.87 12.51 -3.94
C LEU A 130 -10.97 10.97 -3.86
N VAL A 131 -10.74 10.29 -4.97
CA VAL A 131 -10.69 8.81 -5.02
C VAL A 131 -9.55 8.27 -4.15
N PHE A 132 -8.39 8.89 -4.20
CA PHE A 132 -7.24 8.51 -3.38
C PHE A 132 -7.51 8.73 -1.89
N GLU A 133 -8.12 9.84 -1.52
CA GLU A 133 -8.51 10.15 -0.14
C GLU A 133 -9.54 9.15 0.41
N ALA A 134 -10.53 8.82 -0.39
CA ALA A 134 -11.51 7.79 -0.05
C ALA A 134 -10.85 6.42 0.16
N HIS A 135 -9.93 6.03 -0.74
CA HIS A 135 -9.13 4.80 -0.59
C HIS A 135 -8.31 4.81 0.71
N MET A 136 -7.68 5.94 1.04
CA MET A 136 -6.92 6.07 2.28
C MET A 136 -7.81 5.94 3.52
N ALA A 137 -8.98 6.57 3.52
CA ALA A 137 -9.92 6.53 4.64
C ALA A 137 -10.44 5.11 4.88
N GLU A 138 -10.90 4.44 3.83
CA GLU A 138 -11.42 3.07 3.89
C GLU A 138 -10.37 2.05 4.37
N ARG A 139 -9.14 2.18 3.88
CA ARG A 139 -8.07 1.21 4.17
C ARG A 139 -7.26 1.52 5.43
N LYS A 140 -7.53 2.62 6.12
CA LYS A 140 -6.75 3.08 7.28
C LYS A 140 -6.59 2.02 8.37
N SER A 141 -7.65 1.31 8.71
CA SER A 141 -7.64 0.25 9.74
C SER A 141 -7.01 -1.06 9.26
N HIS A 142 -6.85 -1.26 7.95
CA HIS A 142 -6.38 -2.51 7.34
C HIS A 142 -4.89 -2.48 6.97
N VAL A 143 -4.22 -1.35 7.12
CA VAL A 143 -2.82 -1.20 6.74
C VAL A 143 -1.94 -0.83 7.93
N ALA A 144 -0.66 -1.20 7.86
CA ALA A 144 0.29 -0.82 8.89
C ALA A 144 0.42 0.71 9.01
N PRO A 145 0.60 1.28 10.22
CA PRO A 145 0.74 2.73 10.42
C PRO A 145 1.81 3.39 9.55
N LYS A 146 2.90 2.68 9.26
CA LYS A 146 3.95 3.15 8.36
C LYS A 146 3.46 3.28 6.92
N THR A 147 2.68 2.31 6.44
CA THR A 147 2.11 2.35 5.09
C THR A 147 1.15 3.53 4.94
N TYR A 148 0.33 3.79 5.96
CA TYR A 148 -0.55 4.95 5.95
C TYR A 148 0.24 6.27 5.94
N LYS A 149 1.32 6.38 6.71
CA LYS A 149 2.22 7.56 6.67
C LYS A 149 2.87 7.75 5.29
N ASP A 150 3.25 6.65 4.63
CA ASP A 150 3.79 6.71 3.27
C ASP A 150 2.72 7.21 2.28
N TRP A 151 1.46 6.84 2.43
CA TRP A 151 0.34 7.34 1.62
C TRP A 151 0.07 8.84 1.82
N VAL A 152 0.09 9.30 3.08
CA VAL A 152 -0.01 10.74 3.39
C VAL A 152 1.13 11.52 2.72
N GLN A 153 2.33 10.96 2.68
CA GLN A 153 3.45 11.59 2.01
C GLN A 153 3.25 11.63 0.48
N VAL A 154 2.74 10.55 -0.12
CA VAL A 154 2.39 10.51 -1.55
C VAL A 154 1.31 11.54 -1.88
N GLN A 155 0.27 11.65 -1.06
CA GLN A 155 -0.77 12.68 -1.19
C GLN A 155 -0.16 14.08 -1.26
N LYS A 156 0.73 14.42 -0.31
CA LYS A 156 1.39 15.73 -0.28
C LYS A 156 2.23 16.01 -1.54
N TRP A 157 2.91 15.01 -2.06
CA TRP A 157 3.73 15.16 -3.27
C TRP A 157 2.92 15.30 -4.54
N MET A 158 1.69 14.77 -4.56
CA MET A 158 0.87 14.70 -5.77
C MET A 158 -0.27 15.71 -5.81
N ALA A 159 -0.59 16.39 -4.69
CA ALA A 159 -1.75 17.28 -4.54
C ALA A 159 -1.83 18.39 -5.61
N ASP A 160 -0.68 18.91 -6.06
CA ASP A 160 -0.62 19.98 -7.04
C ASP A 160 -0.50 19.51 -8.50
N THR A 161 -0.46 18.19 -8.72
CA THR A 161 -0.30 17.63 -10.07
C THR A 161 -1.62 17.65 -10.86
N GLU A 162 -1.50 17.62 -12.19
CA GLU A 162 -2.64 17.47 -13.10
C GLU A 162 -3.44 16.21 -12.78
N LEU A 163 -2.75 15.08 -12.53
CA LEU A 163 -3.37 13.80 -12.18
C LEU A 163 -4.33 13.91 -10.99
N TRP A 164 -3.94 14.67 -9.96
CA TRP A 164 -4.74 14.82 -8.75
C TRP A 164 -6.07 15.52 -8.99
N ARG A 165 -6.06 16.51 -9.90
CA ARG A 165 -7.21 17.35 -10.24
C ARG A 165 -8.07 16.78 -11.38
N THR A 166 -7.57 15.78 -12.09
CA THR A 166 -8.26 15.16 -13.22
C THR A 166 -9.45 14.34 -12.74
N PRO A 167 -10.64 14.46 -13.38
CA PRO A 167 -11.76 13.55 -13.16
C PRO A 167 -11.34 12.09 -13.36
N PHE A 168 -11.80 11.21 -12.46
CA PHE A 168 -11.35 9.81 -12.41
C PHE A 168 -11.56 9.04 -13.72
N ASP A 169 -12.67 9.29 -14.40
CA ASP A 169 -13.06 8.69 -15.69
C ASP A 169 -12.28 9.25 -16.89
N LYS A 170 -11.61 10.40 -16.71
CA LYS A 170 -10.80 11.05 -17.76
C LYS A 170 -9.30 10.83 -17.62
N LEU A 171 -8.89 9.99 -16.65
CA LEU A 171 -7.48 9.67 -16.49
C LEU A 171 -6.94 8.95 -17.73
N SER A 172 -5.83 9.46 -18.26
CA SER A 172 -5.12 8.86 -19.38
C SER A 172 -3.67 8.53 -19.04
N PRO A 173 -3.02 7.62 -19.79
CA PRO A 173 -1.60 7.32 -19.62
C PRO A 173 -0.69 8.54 -19.74
N GLU A 174 -1.07 9.52 -20.55
CA GLU A 174 -0.32 10.76 -20.79
C GLU A 174 -0.37 11.68 -19.57
N ILE A 175 -1.52 11.79 -18.89
CA ILE A 175 -1.66 12.52 -17.63
C ILE A 175 -0.80 11.88 -16.53
N VAL A 176 -0.80 10.54 -16.45
CA VAL A 176 0.08 9.80 -15.54
C VAL A 176 1.54 10.10 -15.85
N ALA A 177 1.93 10.11 -17.14
CA ALA A 177 3.30 10.40 -17.56
C ALA A 177 3.74 11.80 -17.16
N ARG A 178 2.95 12.84 -17.50
CA ARG A 178 3.29 14.23 -17.13
C ARG A 178 3.40 14.42 -15.63
N SER A 179 2.48 13.84 -14.86
CA SER A 179 2.47 13.98 -13.40
C SER A 179 3.61 13.24 -12.70
N LEU A 180 4.19 12.22 -13.31
CA LEU A 180 5.31 11.46 -12.78
C LEU A 180 6.67 11.89 -13.36
N ALA A 181 6.69 12.72 -14.41
CA ALA A 181 7.92 13.13 -15.11
C ALA A 181 8.99 13.66 -14.16
N TYR A 182 8.60 14.51 -13.21
CA TYR A 182 9.49 15.06 -12.19
C TYR A 182 10.29 14.00 -11.41
N TRP A 183 9.68 12.85 -11.12
CA TRP A 183 10.31 11.79 -10.34
C TRP A 183 11.28 10.93 -11.15
N TYR A 184 11.17 10.97 -12.47
CA TYR A 184 11.98 10.17 -13.39
C TYR A 184 12.85 11.03 -14.31
N GLU A 185 13.06 12.30 -13.93
CA GLU A 185 13.93 13.22 -14.62
C GLU A 185 15.36 12.70 -14.62
N ARG A 186 15.98 12.63 -15.80
CA ARG A 186 17.36 12.17 -15.96
C ARG A 186 18.33 13.18 -15.41
N ASN A 187 19.38 12.68 -14.75
CA ASN A 187 20.48 13.52 -14.32
C ASN A 187 21.40 13.79 -15.52
N PRO A 188 21.55 15.04 -15.98
CA PRO A 188 22.39 15.37 -17.11
C PRO A 188 23.89 15.17 -16.83
N ASP A 189 24.28 15.19 -15.56
CA ASP A 189 25.68 15.00 -15.15
C ASP A 189 26.07 13.52 -15.03
N PHE A 190 25.12 12.59 -15.12
CA PHE A 190 25.39 11.16 -15.06
C PHE A 190 25.96 10.68 -16.39
N ASP A 191 27.12 10.01 -16.33
CA ASP A 191 27.76 9.34 -17.45
C ASP A 191 28.22 7.95 -16.98
N PRO A 192 27.70 6.85 -17.55
CA PRO A 192 28.07 5.50 -17.16
C PRO A 192 29.52 5.14 -17.52
N ASP A 193 30.09 5.82 -18.51
CA ASP A 193 31.44 5.54 -19.03
C ASP A 193 32.52 6.37 -18.32
N ASP A 194 32.14 7.42 -17.57
CA ASP A 194 33.06 8.24 -16.78
C ASP A 194 33.23 7.67 -15.35
N PRO A 195 34.44 7.36 -14.88
CA PRO A 195 34.70 6.78 -13.55
C PRO A 195 34.22 7.64 -12.36
N VAL A 196 34.08 8.94 -12.53
CA VAL A 196 33.61 9.86 -11.51
C VAL A 196 32.09 10.07 -11.62
N LYS A 197 31.61 10.37 -12.83
CA LYS A 197 30.19 10.65 -13.08
C LYS A 197 29.30 9.41 -12.98
N SER A 198 29.84 8.22 -13.24
CA SER A 198 29.14 6.93 -13.04
C SER A 198 28.76 6.66 -11.58
N LYS A 199 29.39 7.35 -10.62
CA LYS A 199 29.03 7.29 -9.19
C LYS A 199 27.80 8.13 -8.83
N LEU A 200 27.41 9.05 -9.71
CA LEU A 200 26.18 9.85 -9.53
C LEU A 200 24.94 8.99 -9.73
N SER A 201 23.79 9.49 -9.28
CA SER A 201 22.51 8.85 -9.61
C SER A 201 22.16 9.14 -11.07
N PRO A 202 21.69 8.14 -11.85
CA PRO A 202 21.15 8.35 -13.19
C PRO A 202 19.93 9.27 -13.27
N TYR A 203 19.34 9.57 -12.11
CA TYR A 203 18.16 10.41 -11.99
C TYR A 203 18.41 11.52 -10.96
N LEU A 204 17.82 12.71 -11.21
CA LEU A 204 17.89 13.84 -10.30
C LEU A 204 17.17 13.58 -8.96
N ARG A 205 16.19 12.67 -8.97
CA ARG A 205 15.39 12.34 -7.78
C ARG A 205 15.57 10.88 -7.37
N ASP A 206 15.17 10.58 -6.13
CA ASP A 206 15.15 9.19 -5.66
C ASP A 206 14.08 8.38 -6.39
N ILE A 207 14.52 7.53 -7.30
CA ILE A 207 13.64 6.64 -8.08
C ILE A 207 12.84 5.66 -7.22
N ASN A 208 13.31 5.35 -6.00
CA ASN A 208 12.53 4.52 -5.08
C ASN A 208 11.28 5.25 -4.63
N SER A 209 11.38 6.57 -4.40
CA SER A 209 10.23 7.42 -4.09
C SER A 209 9.28 7.51 -5.28
N GLY A 210 9.78 7.73 -6.51
CA GLY A 210 8.97 7.70 -7.73
C GLY A 210 8.25 6.37 -7.92
N ASN A 211 8.95 5.26 -7.75
CA ASN A 211 8.38 3.92 -7.85
C ASN A 211 7.33 3.63 -6.75
N LYS A 212 7.54 4.16 -5.53
CA LYS A 212 6.58 4.09 -4.44
C LYS A 212 5.31 4.88 -4.78
N ILE A 213 5.46 6.11 -5.26
CA ILE A 213 4.35 6.95 -5.72
C ILE A 213 3.54 6.20 -6.77
N TYR A 214 4.17 5.75 -7.85
CA TYR A 214 3.49 5.01 -8.91
C TYR A 214 2.67 3.82 -8.36
N ARG A 215 3.30 2.96 -7.54
CA ARG A 215 2.63 1.78 -6.98
C ARG A 215 1.44 2.15 -6.10
N THR A 216 1.57 3.20 -5.30
CA THR A 216 0.52 3.68 -4.40
C THR A 216 -0.67 4.24 -5.19
N LEU A 217 -0.41 5.08 -6.19
CA LEU A 217 -1.45 5.64 -7.05
C LEU A 217 -2.16 4.55 -7.87
N CYS A 218 -1.39 3.61 -8.43
CA CYS A 218 -1.93 2.46 -9.18
C CYS A 218 -2.84 1.57 -8.29
N ALA A 219 -2.46 1.35 -7.03
CA ALA A 219 -3.28 0.57 -6.10
C ALA A 219 -4.59 1.28 -5.78
N ALA A 220 -4.57 2.60 -5.54
CA ALA A 220 -5.76 3.39 -5.29
C ALA A 220 -6.70 3.42 -6.51
N TYR A 221 -6.13 3.61 -7.71
CA TYR A 221 -6.89 3.54 -8.96
C TYR A 221 -7.58 2.19 -9.13
N ASN A 222 -6.83 1.10 -9.00
CA ASN A 222 -7.36 -0.25 -9.19
C ASN A 222 -8.44 -0.59 -8.16
N HIS A 223 -8.30 -0.14 -6.93
CA HIS A 223 -9.30 -0.32 -5.87
C HIS A 223 -10.62 0.38 -6.23
N ALA A 224 -10.55 1.65 -6.63
CA ALA A 224 -11.73 2.43 -7.00
C ALA A 224 -12.38 1.90 -8.29
N ALA A 225 -11.58 1.52 -9.29
CA ALA A 225 -12.10 0.98 -10.55
C ALA A 225 -12.81 -0.37 -10.36
N LEU A 226 -12.38 -1.20 -9.41
CA LEU A 226 -13.08 -2.45 -9.05
C LEU A 226 -14.45 -2.20 -8.42
N SER A 227 -14.64 -1.08 -7.73
CA SER A 227 -15.93 -0.70 -7.13
C SER A 227 -16.91 -0.12 -8.16
N ASP A 228 -16.40 0.42 -9.27
CA ASP A 228 -17.20 1.11 -10.30
C ASP A 228 -17.62 0.20 -11.46
N VAL A 229 -17.04 -0.99 -11.59
CA VAL A 229 -17.27 -1.88 -12.75
C VAL A 229 -18.05 -3.12 -12.33
N SER A 230 -19.14 -3.42 -13.05
CA SER A 230 -19.98 -4.60 -12.85
C SER A 230 -19.34 -5.94 -13.30
N GLY A 231 -18.03 -5.95 -13.56
CA GLY A 231 -17.28 -7.11 -14.04
C GLY A 231 -15.80 -7.04 -13.63
N PRO A 232 -15.01 -8.07 -13.98
CA PRO A 232 -13.59 -8.08 -13.66
C PRO A 232 -12.84 -6.93 -14.34
N LEU A 233 -12.11 -6.13 -13.56
CA LEU A 233 -11.26 -5.06 -14.08
C LEU A 233 -10.14 -5.65 -14.95
N ASP A 234 -10.07 -5.25 -16.22
CA ASP A 234 -8.88 -5.52 -17.03
C ASP A 234 -7.72 -4.63 -16.56
N LYS A 235 -6.92 -5.17 -15.65
CA LYS A 235 -5.74 -4.50 -15.11
C LYS A 235 -4.69 -4.16 -16.18
N ARG A 236 -4.77 -4.75 -17.37
CA ARG A 236 -3.85 -4.48 -18.49
C ARG A 236 -4.24 -3.21 -19.24
N ALA A 237 -5.50 -2.80 -19.19
CA ALA A 237 -6.05 -1.65 -19.90
C ALA A 237 -6.15 -0.37 -19.04
N THR A 238 -5.66 -0.37 -17.79
CA THR A 238 -5.70 0.82 -16.95
C THR A 238 -4.68 1.88 -17.41
N PRO A 239 -4.93 3.19 -17.19
CA PRO A 239 -3.98 4.26 -17.53
C PRO A 239 -2.59 4.01 -16.96
N PHE A 240 -2.50 3.51 -15.72
CA PHE A 240 -1.25 3.19 -15.06
C PHE A 240 -0.53 1.99 -15.70
N SER A 241 -1.26 0.95 -16.09
CA SER A 241 -0.66 -0.22 -16.73
C SER A 241 -0.18 0.08 -18.16
N ILE A 242 -0.93 0.89 -18.91
CA ILE A 242 -0.53 1.36 -20.23
C ILE A 242 0.71 2.25 -20.13
N TYR A 243 0.71 3.21 -19.19
CA TYR A 243 1.89 4.03 -18.90
C TYR A 243 3.13 3.16 -18.62
N ARG A 244 3.00 2.15 -17.72
CA ARG A 244 4.12 1.29 -17.34
C ARG A 244 4.66 0.45 -18.49
N ARG A 245 3.83 0.03 -19.44
CA ARG A 245 4.29 -0.71 -20.63
C ARG A 245 5.16 0.17 -21.54
N LYS A 246 4.79 1.44 -21.70
CA LYS A 246 5.56 2.41 -22.49
C LYS A 246 6.78 2.94 -21.73
N ASN A 247 6.69 3.05 -20.40
CA ASN A 247 7.70 3.60 -19.52
C ASN A 247 8.01 2.59 -18.39
N PRO A 248 8.88 1.59 -18.62
CA PRO A 248 9.29 0.66 -17.59
C PRO A 248 9.84 1.41 -16.38
N LEU A 249 9.36 1.06 -15.18
CA LEU A 249 9.86 1.69 -13.96
C LEU A 249 11.35 1.41 -13.79
N PRO A 250 12.17 2.44 -13.57
CA PRO A 250 13.60 2.26 -13.38
C PRO A 250 13.87 1.34 -12.19
N LYS A 251 14.81 0.42 -12.36
CA LYS A 251 15.28 -0.38 -11.24
C LYS A 251 16.29 0.44 -10.45
N ALA A 252 16.05 0.61 -9.14
CA ALA A 252 17.08 1.15 -8.26
C ALA A 252 18.27 0.21 -8.27
N LEU A 253 19.48 0.77 -8.29
CA LEU A 253 20.69 0.00 -8.10
C LEU A 253 20.60 -0.72 -6.76
N ALA A 254 20.78 -2.02 -6.77
CA ALA A 254 20.79 -2.80 -5.54
C ALA A 254 21.99 -2.33 -4.69
N ARG A 255 21.72 -1.90 -3.46
CA ARG A 255 22.79 -1.59 -2.52
C ARG A 255 23.51 -2.91 -2.16
N THR A 256 24.76 -3.03 -2.54
CA THR A 256 25.60 -4.22 -2.33
C THR A 256 26.59 -4.06 -1.17
N THR A 257 26.54 -2.93 -0.47
CA THR A 257 27.44 -2.63 0.65
C THR A 257 27.38 -3.72 1.71
N VAL A 258 28.52 -4.26 2.07
CA VAL A 258 28.76 -5.18 3.19
C VAL A 258 29.94 -4.65 4.00
N LEU A 259 30.04 -5.02 5.27
CA LEU A 259 31.21 -4.76 6.09
C LEU A 259 32.36 -5.68 5.60
N PRO A 260 33.49 -5.13 5.14
CA PRO A 260 34.60 -5.94 4.61
C PRO A 260 35.43 -6.56 5.75
N THR A 261 34.94 -7.65 6.34
CA THR A 261 35.51 -8.30 7.53
C THR A 261 36.95 -8.87 7.32
N THR A 262 37.37 -9.03 6.08
CA THR A 262 38.74 -9.49 5.71
C THR A 262 39.72 -8.36 5.43
N LYS A 263 39.28 -7.09 5.61
CA LYS A 263 40.13 -5.92 5.32
C LYS A 263 40.31 -5.07 6.56
N THR A 264 41.45 -4.37 6.66
CA THR A 264 41.78 -3.44 7.75
C THR A 264 40.67 -2.43 8.08
N ALA A 265 39.97 -1.90 7.06
CA ALA A 265 38.87 -0.98 7.28
C ALA A 265 37.70 -1.64 8.04
N GLY A 266 37.36 -2.89 7.73
CA GLY A 266 36.34 -3.64 8.46
C GLY A 266 36.77 -3.97 9.88
N GLU A 267 38.03 -4.32 10.10
CA GLU A 267 38.60 -4.53 11.42
C GLU A 267 38.55 -3.25 12.28
N LYS A 268 38.94 -2.10 11.72
CA LYS A 268 38.84 -0.81 12.41
C LYS A 268 37.39 -0.49 12.80
N TRP A 269 36.45 -0.81 11.94
CA TRP A 269 35.01 -0.64 12.18
C TRP A 269 34.57 -1.49 13.38
N LEU A 270 34.94 -2.80 13.37
CA LEU A 270 34.60 -3.75 14.43
C LEU A 270 35.27 -3.39 15.76
N LYS A 271 36.55 -3.06 15.77
CA LYS A 271 37.26 -2.59 16.98
C LYS A 271 36.63 -1.35 17.59
N THR A 272 36.15 -0.44 16.74
CA THR A 272 35.42 0.75 17.24
C THR A 272 34.08 0.34 17.85
N LEU A 273 33.35 -0.58 17.24
CA LEU A 273 32.08 -1.11 17.80
C LEU A 273 32.33 -1.82 19.14
N GLY A 274 33.42 -2.60 19.26
CA GLY A 274 33.83 -3.26 20.50
C GLY A 274 34.11 -2.27 21.64
N LYS A 275 34.83 -1.17 21.34
CA LYS A 275 35.06 -0.07 22.32
C LYS A 275 33.74 0.56 22.75
N LEU A 276 32.80 0.76 21.84
CA LEU A 276 31.49 1.36 22.14
C LEU A 276 30.56 0.39 22.91
N HIS A 277 30.72 -0.91 22.76
CA HIS A 277 30.08 -1.93 23.60
C HIS A 277 30.52 -1.81 25.07
N ALA A 278 31.81 -1.58 25.30
CA ALA A 278 32.39 -1.39 26.64
C ALA A 278 32.17 0.02 27.22
N ASP A 279 31.56 0.97 26.47
CA ASP A 279 31.32 2.34 26.93
C ASP A 279 30.36 2.34 28.14
N PRO A 280 30.69 3.06 29.23
CA PRO A 280 29.84 3.11 30.42
C PRO A 280 28.49 3.81 30.20
N ALA A 281 28.40 4.66 29.17
CA ALA A 281 27.16 5.39 28.88
C ALA A 281 26.06 4.44 28.33
N PRO A 282 24.92 4.29 29.04
CA PRO A 282 23.89 3.33 28.65
C PRO A 282 23.35 3.53 27.22
N THR A 283 23.29 4.77 26.75
CA THR A 283 22.80 5.06 25.38
C THR A 283 23.78 4.63 24.29
N VAL A 284 25.05 4.54 24.63
CA VAL A 284 26.11 4.11 23.71
C VAL A 284 26.17 2.57 23.68
N ASN A 285 26.33 1.96 24.87
CA ASN A 285 26.47 0.52 24.94
C ASN A 285 25.20 -0.26 24.48
N ILE A 286 23.98 0.23 24.76
CA ILE A 286 22.75 -0.40 24.24
C ILE A 286 22.73 -0.41 22.72
N ALA A 287 23.12 0.72 22.10
CA ALA A 287 23.13 0.82 20.65
C ALA A 287 24.24 -0.03 20.02
N ALA A 288 25.38 -0.15 20.68
CA ALA A 288 26.48 -1.03 20.26
C ALA A 288 26.09 -2.50 20.36
N ASP A 289 25.51 -2.93 21.49
CA ASP A 289 25.01 -4.29 21.68
C ASP A 289 23.95 -4.67 20.67
N TYR A 290 23.02 -3.76 20.38
CA TYR A 290 22.01 -3.95 19.33
C TYR A 290 22.67 -4.19 17.96
N LEU A 291 23.71 -3.41 17.60
CA LEU A 291 24.41 -3.59 16.33
C LEU A 291 25.21 -4.89 16.27
N LEU A 292 25.83 -5.33 17.39
CA LEU A 292 26.46 -6.63 17.51
C LEU A 292 25.44 -7.76 17.26
N CYS A 293 24.28 -7.69 17.90
CA CYS A 293 23.22 -8.68 17.70
C CYS A 293 22.70 -8.71 16.25
N VAL A 294 22.54 -7.55 15.60
CA VAL A 294 22.16 -7.50 14.17
C VAL A 294 23.23 -8.14 13.29
N LEU A 295 24.51 -7.90 13.58
CA LEU A 295 25.62 -8.47 12.83
C LEU A 295 25.70 -10.00 13.00
N LEU A 296 25.52 -10.49 14.23
CA LEU A 296 25.72 -11.89 14.56
C LEU A 296 24.50 -12.77 14.24
N TRP A 297 23.27 -12.25 14.34
CA TRP A 297 22.05 -12.98 13.99
C TRP A 297 21.56 -12.72 12.56
N GLY A 298 21.94 -11.58 11.98
CA GLY A 298 21.37 -11.15 10.71
C GLY A 298 19.90 -10.77 10.81
N GLY A 299 19.38 -10.45 12.00
CA GLY A 299 17.99 -10.02 12.23
C GLY A 299 17.64 -8.75 11.45
N ARG A 300 16.35 -8.56 11.10
CA ARG A 300 15.93 -7.29 10.51
C ARG A 300 15.95 -6.19 11.57
N ARG A 301 16.26 -4.97 11.14
CA ARG A 301 16.38 -3.80 12.01
C ARG A 301 15.25 -3.72 13.07
N THR A 302 14.00 -3.75 12.62
CA THR A 302 12.85 -3.55 13.49
C THR A 302 12.52 -4.78 14.34
N GLU A 303 12.84 -5.99 13.88
CA GLU A 303 12.67 -7.22 14.63
C GLU A 303 13.62 -7.22 15.84
N THR A 304 14.89 -6.98 15.60
CA THR A 304 15.91 -6.91 16.67
C THR A 304 15.66 -5.73 17.63
N GLN A 305 15.18 -4.56 17.12
CA GLN A 305 14.83 -3.41 17.98
C GLN A 305 13.73 -3.72 18.97
N LYS A 306 12.77 -4.57 18.60
CA LYS A 306 11.58 -4.92 19.37
C LYS A 306 11.73 -6.21 20.17
N LEU A 307 12.95 -6.70 20.31
CA LEU A 307 13.21 -7.90 21.10
C LEU A 307 12.87 -7.63 22.57
N THR A 308 12.14 -8.56 23.17
CA THR A 308 11.74 -8.55 24.58
C THR A 308 12.47 -9.65 25.33
N TRP A 309 12.47 -9.58 26.67
CA TRP A 309 13.08 -10.64 27.47
C TRP A 309 12.30 -11.96 27.41
N ASP A 310 11.01 -11.92 27.08
CA ASP A 310 10.19 -13.11 26.84
C ASP A 310 10.55 -13.85 25.54
N ASP A 311 11.33 -13.21 24.67
CA ASP A 311 11.80 -13.78 23.41
C ASP A 311 13.16 -14.48 23.58
N VAL A 312 13.78 -14.40 24.77
CA VAL A 312 15.13 -14.92 25.08
C VAL A 312 15.01 -16.10 26.02
N ASP A 313 15.32 -17.28 25.55
CA ASP A 313 15.39 -18.49 26.36
C ASP A 313 16.85 -18.87 26.64
N PHE A 314 17.29 -18.63 27.90
CA PHE A 314 18.64 -18.97 28.31
C PHE A 314 18.82 -20.47 28.63
N THR A 315 17.73 -21.21 28.83
CA THR A 315 17.77 -22.65 29.08
C THR A 315 17.98 -23.41 27.78
N GLU A 316 17.14 -23.13 26.79
CA GLU A 316 17.25 -23.71 25.45
C GLU A 316 18.33 -23.03 24.61
N ARG A 317 18.93 -21.96 25.13
CA ARG A 317 19.94 -21.14 24.44
C ARG A 317 19.46 -20.68 23.07
N THR A 318 18.27 -20.08 23.02
CA THR A 318 17.63 -19.58 21.79
C THR A 318 17.06 -18.18 21.94
N VAL A 319 16.88 -17.50 20.81
CA VAL A 319 16.15 -16.24 20.71
C VAL A 319 15.10 -16.37 19.63
N SER A 320 13.86 -16.03 19.93
CA SER A 320 12.72 -16.13 19.00
C SER A 320 12.23 -14.77 18.55
N PHE A 321 12.21 -14.53 17.25
CA PHE A 321 11.45 -13.41 16.66
C PHE A 321 10.04 -13.88 16.32
N ARG A 322 9.07 -13.51 17.14
CA ARG A 322 7.68 -13.98 17.03
C ARG A 322 7.07 -13.61 15.69
N ALA A 323 6.19 -14.45 15.15
CA ALA A 323 5.51 -14.27 13.87
C ALA A 323 4.82 -12.90 13.74
N MET A 324 4.22 -12.41 14.81
CA MET A 324 3.55 -11.09 14.85
C MET A 324 4.51 -9.91 14.68
N SER A 325 5.78 -10.06 15.09
CA SER A 325 6.82 -9.03 14.99
C SER A 325 7.57 -9.08 13.65
N THR A 326 7.55 -10.20 12.95
CA THR A 326 8.29 -10.38 11.70
C THR A 326 7.50 -9.86 10.49
N LYS A 327 8.23 -9.35 9.49
CA LYS A 327 7.62 -8.87 8.24
C LYS A 327 6.88 -9.97 7.48
N ASN A 328 7.36 -11.20 7.58
CA ASN A 328 6.82 -12.36 6.85
C ASN A 328 5.74 -13.09 7.65
N LYS A 329 5.45 -12.66 8.89
CA LYS A 329 4.53 -13.32 9.84
C LYS A 329 4.88 -14.81 10.08
N VAL A 330 6.17 -15.11 10.05
CA VAL A 330 6.75 -16.43 10.35
C VAL A 330 7.71 -16.26 11.50
N GLU A 331 7.61 -17.12 12.51
CA GLU A 331 8.54 -17.16 13.63
C GLU A 331 9.94 -17.51 13.13
N HIS A 332 10.96 -16.93 13.75
CA HIS A 332 12.34 -17.20 13.45
C HIS A 332 13.15 -17.35 14.73
N VAL A 333 13.73 -18.51 14.92
CA VAL A 333 14.53 -18.85 16.08
C VAL A 333 16.01 -18.83 15.72
N PHE A 334 16.84 -18.20 16.56
CA PHE A 334 18.28 -18.13 16.44
C PHE A 334 18.96 -18.81 17.63
N PRO A 335 20.13 -19.42 17.47
CA PRO A 335 20.92 -19.91 18.60
C PRO A 335 21.49 -18.72 19.40
N LEU A 336 21.48 -18.83 20.72
CA LEU A 336 22.32 -18.03 21.61
C LEU A 336 23.71 -18.66 21.57
N THR A 337 24.65 -17.95 20.98
CA THR A 337 26.07 -18.29 20.97
C THR A 337 26.75 -17.74 22.22
N PRO A 338 27.92 -18.27 22.67
CA PRO A 338 28.51 -17.93 23.96
C PRO A 338 28.68 -16.44 24.24
N PHE A 339 29.19 -15.67 23.27
CA PHE A 339 29.36 -14.22 23.43
C PHE A 339 28.02 -13.48 23.53
N ILE A 340 27.06 -13.81 22.68
CA ILE A 340 25.74 -13.17 22.72
C ILE A 340 24.99 -13.54 24.00
N GLU A 341 25.08 -14.77 24.46
CA GLU A 341 24.48 -15.20 25.73
C GLU A 341 24.98 -14.35 26.87
N GLU A 342 26.30 -14.20 27.01
CA GLU A 342 26.93 -13.37 28.04
C GLU A 342 26.55 -11.88 27.88
N LEU A 343 26.59 -11.34 26.63
CA LEU A 343 26.14 -9.98 26.35
C LEU A 343 24.71 -9.75 26.83
N LEU A 344 23.78 -10.68 26.56
CA LEU A 344 22.38 -10.54 26.97
C LEU A 344 22.19 -10.69 28.49
N ARG A 345 22.94 -11.58 29.15
CA ARG A 345 22.92 -11.69 30.64
C ARG A 345 23.35 -10.37 31.25
N GLN A 346 24.50 -9.83 30.84
CA GLN A 346 24.99 -8.53 31.31
C GLN A 346 24.02 -7.39 30.97
N ARG A 347 23.40 -7.44 29.81
CA ARG A 347 22.38 -6.44 29.39
C ARG A 347 21.16 -6.51 30.29
N ARG A 348 20.72 -7.70 30.69
CA ARG A 348 19.59 -7.89 31.60
C ARG A 348 19.89 -7.25 32.97
N GLU A 349 21.08 -7.49 33.52
CA GLU A 349 21.52 -6.86 34.75
C GLU A 349 21.62 -5.34 34.64
N LYS A 350 22.28 -4.82 33.59
CA LYS A 350 22.38 -3.38 33.34
C LYS A 350 21.02 -2.71 33.16
N ASN A 351 20.03 -3.39 32.62
CA ASN A 351 18.68 -2.86 32.47
C ASN A 351 17.90 -2.76 33.78
N LEU A 352 18.31 -3.52 34.83
CA LEU A 352 17.74 -3.42 36.17
C LEU A 352 18.23 -2.17 36.92
N ILE A 353 19.36 -1.57 36.52
CA ILE A 353 19.91 -0.37 37.13
C ILE A 353 19.09 0.86 36.67
N PRO A 354 18.59 1.68 37.62
CA PRO A 354 17.84 2.88 37.31
C PRO A 354 18.66 3.88 36.49
N ARG A 355 18.10 4.36 35.39
CA ARG A 355 18.71 5.42 34.57
C ARG A 355 18.24 6.78 35.08
N GLY A 356 19.14 7.57 35.68
CA GLY A 356 18.88 8.91 36.18
C GLY A 356 18.91 9.05 37.69
N THR A 357 18.87 10.28 38.17
CA THR A 357 19.07 10.67 39.59
C THR A 357 17.89 10.36 40.53
N VAL A 358 16.77 9.86 40.02
CA VAL A 358 15.59 9.58 40.83
C VAL A 358 15.56 8.09 41.22
N ARG A 359 15.76 7.80 42.52
CA ARG A 359 15.50 6.49 43.13
C ARG A 359 13.99 6.19 43.02
N VAL A 360 13.58 5.39 42.06
CA VAL A 360 12.20 4.86 42.01
C VAL A 360 12.19 3.52 42.74
N VAL A 361 11.52 3.47 43.88
CA VAL A 361 11.52 2.35 44.82
C VAL A 361 10.70 1.15 44.34
N ASN A 362 9.91 1.21 43.32
CA ASN A 362 9.17 0.06 42.75
C ASN A 362 9.24 0.15 41.22
N ARG A 363 10.23 -0.48 40.60
CA ARG A 363 10.40 -0.52 39.18
C ARG A 363 9.96 -1.88 38.62
N GLU A 364 9.01 -1.86 37.71
CA GLU A 364 8.78 -3.00 36.81
C GLU A 364 10.06 -3.25 35.97
N PRO A 365 10.46 -4.51 35.78
CA PRO A 365 11.59 -4.87 34.93
C PRO A 365 11.43 -4.25 33.54
N GLU A 366 12.53 -3.80 32.95
CA GLU A 366 12.50 -3.30 31.59
C GLU A 366 12.09 -4.43 30.61
N HIS A 367 11.00 -4.23 29.91
CA HIS A 367 10.46 -5.23 29.00
C HIS A 367 11.35 -5.46 27.76
N TRP A 368 12.00 -4.38 27.29
CA TRP A 368 12.81 -4.42 26.06
C TRP A 368 14.25 -4.82 26.36
N VAL A 369 14.82 -5.71 25.52
CA VAL A 369 16.25 -6.04 25.54
C VAL A 369 17.09 -4.81 25.25
N PHE A 370 16.65 -4.01 24.26
CA PHE A 370 17.30 -2.75 23.84
C PHE A 370 16.38 -1.56 24.10
N PRO A 371 16.31 -1.06 25.34
CA PRO A 371 15.41 0.03 25.68
C PRO A 371 15.92 1.40 25.18
N SER A 372 15.00 2.32 24.98
CA SER A 372 15.25 3.71 24.64
C SER A 372 15.48 4.56 25.89
N ARG A 373 15.89 5.83 25.70
CA ARG A 373 15.85 6.85 26.77
C ARG A 373 14.41 7.12 27.27
N GLN A 374 13.42 6.99 26.38
CA GLN A 374 12.02 7.15 26.74
C GLN A 374 11.53 5.86 27.40
N ARG A 375 10.92 5.98 28.59
CA ARG A 375 10.37 4.86 29.34
C ARG A 375 9.36 4.04 28.51
N GLY A 376 9.46 2.73 28.58
CA GLY A 376 8.55 1.80 27.86
C GLY A 376 8.73 1.77 26.34
N LYS A 377 9.78 2.39 25.81
CA LYS A 377 10.11 2.38 24.39
C LYS A 377 11.39 1.62 24.12
N HIS A 378 11.43 0.90 23.01
CA HIS A 378 12.64 0.28 22.49
C HIS A 378 13.53 1.29 21.75
N ILE A 379 14.79 0.91 21.53
CA ILE A 379 15.74 1.71 20.74
C ILE A 379 15.24 1.90 19.29
N VAL A 380 15.38 3.10 18.77
CA VAL A 380 15.00 3.44 17.37
C VAL A 380 16.19 3.98 16.60
N ASP A 381 16.98 4.84 17.22
CA ASP A 381 18.08 5.55 16.56
C ASP A 381 19.45 5.06 17.05
N VAL A 382 20.23 4.54 16.10
CA VAL A 382 21.60 4.06 16.31
C VAL A 382 22.60 4.77 15.39
N ARG A 383 22.17 5.87 14.74
CA ARG A 383 23.01 6.60 13.77
C ARG A 383 24.29 7.12 14.41
N GLY A 384 24.24 7.60 15.65
CA GLY A 384 25.42 8.11 16.34
C GLY A 384 26.54 7.07 16.47
N ILE A 385 26.20 5.80 16.73
CA ILE A 385 27.17 4.71 16.82
C ILE A 385 27.70 4.36 15.44
N LEU A 386 26.82 4.23 14.43
CA LEU A 386 27.21 3.98 13.06
C LEU A 386 28.15 5.08 12.53
N THR A 387 27.86 6.34 12.83
CA THR A 387 28.70 7.47 12.41
C THR A 387 30.12 7.36 13.00
N ARG A 388 30.25 7.01 14.29
CA ARG A 388 31.57 6.80 14.95
C ARG A 388 32.33 5.65 14.29
N CYS A 389 31.72 4.51 14.07
CA CYS A 389 32.35 3.35 13.41
C CYS A 389 32.75 3.65 11.96
N ASN A 390 31.87 4.33 11.22
CA ASN A 390 32.12 4.72 9.84
C ASN A 390 33.26 5.74 9.73
N ALA A 391 33.30 6.75 10.59
CA ALA A 391 34.37 7.74 10.63
C ALA A 391 35.73 7.12 10.94
N ALA A 392 35.81 6.17 11.89
CA ALA A 392 37.04 5.49 12.27
C ALA A 392 37.60 4.60 11.16
N SER A 393 36.74 4.10 10.28
CA SER A 393 37.09 3.10 9.25
C SER A 393 37.13 3.66 7.82
N GLY A 394 36.57 4.84 7.59
CA GLY A 394 36.35 5.39 6.23
C GLY A 394 35.22 4.69 5.45
N LEU A 395 34.41 3.85 6.12
CA LEU A 395 33.32 3.10 5.49
C LEU A 395 31.98 3.83 5.62
N THR A 396 31.00 3.39 4.82
CA THR A 396 29.60 3.86 4.93
C THR A 396 28.69 2.65 5.10
N VAL A 397 28.67 2.10 6.31
CA VAL A 397 27.89 0.92 6.68
C VAL A 397 26.64 1.34 7.46
N GLY A 398 25.47 0.82 7.09
CA GLY A 398 24.22 1.00 7.81
C GLY A 398 23.73 -0.30 8.45
N VAL A 399 22.67 -0.22 9.27
CA VAL A 399 22.12 -1.40 9.97
C VAL A 399 21.77 -2.54 9.01
N HIS A 400 21.19 -2.22 7.85
CA HIS A 400 20.80 -3.26 6.89
C HIS A 400 22.01 -3.90 6.19
N ASP A 401 23.13 -3.17 6.13
CA ASP A 401 24.36 -3.70 5.55
C ASP A 401 25.01 -4.72 6.49
N LEU A 402 24.84 -4.59 7.82
CA LEU A 402 25.25 -5.62 8.79
C LEU A 402 24.50 -6.94 8.56
N ARG A 403 23.20 -6.88 8.27
CA ARG A 403 22.44 -8.07 7.90
C ARG A 403 22.92 -8.67 6.56
N ARG A 404 23.31 -7.82 5.59
CA ARG A 404 23.94 -8.31 4.34
C ARG A 404 25.30 -8.95 4.60
N THR A 405 26.10 -8.35 5.49
CA THR A 405 27.36 -8.91 5.94
C THR A 405 27.15 -10.29 6.53
N PHE A 406 26.16 -10.44 7.43
CA PHE A 406 25.80 -11.75 7.96
C PHE A 406 25.51 -12.77 6.87
N GLY A 407 24.65 -12.44 5.89
CA GLY A 407 24.33 -13.36 4.79
C GLY A 407 25.53 -13.69 3.90
N THR A 408 26.42 -12.71 3.66
CA THR A 408 27.66 -12.91 2.88
C THR A 408 28.65 -13.79 3.62
N GLU A 409 28.84 -13.56 4.92
CA GLU A 409 29.71 -14.39 5.76
C GLU A 409 29.18 -15.82 5.87
N LEU A 410 27.86 -15.97 6.05
CA LEU A 410 27.23 -17.28 6.10
C LEU A 410 27.37 -18.05 4.77
N ALA A 411 27.18 -17.35 3.65
CA ALA A 411 27.40 -17.97 2.32
C ALA A 411 28.85 -18.44 2.16
N ARG A 412 29.82 -17.71 2.70
CA ARG A 412 31.22 -18.12 2.73
C ARG A 412 31.42 -19.34 3.62
N ASP A 413 30.87 -19.31 4.84
CA ASP A 413 31.00 -20.38 5.83
C ASP A 413 30.34 -21.70 5.37
N THR A 414 29.33 -21.60 4.48
CA THR A 414 28.58 -22.75 3.94
C THR A 414 28.98 -23.12 2.48
N ALA A 415 30.13 -22.65 2.02
CA ALA A 415 30.60 -22.86 0.64
C ALA A 415 29.57 -22.51 -0.44
N GLY A 416 28.74 -21.50 -0.20
CA GLY A 416 27.74 -20.99 -1.16
C GLY A 416 26.39 -21.67 -1.09
N ASP A 417 26.07 -22.42 -0.05
CA ASP A 417 24.75 -23.01 0.14
C ASP A 417 23.64 -21.89 0.31
N VAL A 418 22.98 -21.59 -0.79
CA VAL A 418 21.93 -20.58 -0.85
C VAL A 418 20.70 -21.00 -0.04
N ALA A 419 20.41 -22.29 0.08
CA ALA A 419 19.26 -22.77 0.83
C ALA A 419 19.45 -22.49 2.32
N MET A 420 20.64 -22.84 2.86
CA MET A 420 20.99 -22.57 4.25
C MET A 420 21.00 -21.07 4.57
N VAL A 421 21.55 -20.24 3.68
CA VAL A 421 21.51 -18.78 3.84
C VAL A 421 20.07 -18.25 3.87
N LYS A 422 19.20 -18.73 3.00
CA LYS A 422 17.77 -18.33 2.99
C LYS A 422 17.07 -18.72 4.29
N VAL A 423 17.32 -19.92 4.79
CA VAL A 423 16.78 -20.42 6.06
C VAL A 423 17.24 -19.53 7.22
N ALA A 424 18.55 -19.34 7.37
CA ALA A 424 19.13 -18.53 8.44
C ALA A 424 18.73 -17.05 8.39
N MET A 425 18.42 -16.52 7.21
CA MET A 425 17.95 -15.14 7.06
C MET A 425 16.42 -14.98 7.12
N ASN A 426 15.66 -16.04 7.34
CA ASN A 426 14.19 -16.00 7.28
C ASN A 426 13.68 -15.29 6.00
N HIS A 427 14.27 -15.61 4.86
CA HIS A 427 13.74 -15.15 3.59
C HIS A 427 12.50 -15.98 3.28
N ALA A 428 11.41 -15.29 2.86
CA ALA A 428 10.17 -15.95 2.52
C ALA A 428 10.42 -17.06 1.51
N GLN A 429 10.26 -18.30 1.97
CA GLN A 429 10.17 -19.46 1.09
C GLN A 429 8.76 -19.47 0.50
N ALA A 430 8.63 -20.06 -0.70
CA ALA A 430 7.32 -20.19 -1.33
C ALA A 430 6.33 -20.74 -0.30
N ARG A 431 5.11 -20.19 -0.29
CA ARG A 431 4.07 -20.46 0.72
C ARG A 431 3.69 -21.93 0.87
N ASP A 432 4.15 -22.77 -0.03
CA ASP A 432 3.72 -24.17 -0.19
C ASP A 432 4.70 -25.22 0.36
N ASP A 433 5.82 -24.80 0.97
CA ASP A 433 6.81 -25.76 1.50
C ASP A 433 6.49 -26.11 2.96
N VAL A 434 5.54 -27.03 3.13
CA VAL A 434 5.10 -27.56 4.44
C VAL A 434 6.25 -28.28 5.16
N THR A 435 7.14 -28.92 4.41
CA THR A 435 8.27 -29.72 4.93
C THR A 435 9.24 -28.86 5.73
N LEU A 436 9.46 -27.61 5.31
CA LEU A 436 10.35 -26.69 6.00
C LEU A 436 9.82 -26.14 7.33
N ARG A 437 8.50 -26.21 7.58
CA ARG A 437 7.91 -25.73 8.84
C ARG A 437 8.16 -26.67 10.03
N HIS A 438 8.22 -27.96 9.80
CA HIS A 438 8.38 -28.97 10.85
C HIS A 438 9.82 -29.10 11.40
N TYR A 439 10.81 -28.55 10.70
CA TYR A 439 12.24 -28.68 11.07
C TYR A 439 12.82 -27.49 11.85
N ILE A 440 12.00 -26.66 12.52
CA ILE A 440 12.50 -25.41 13.12
C ILE A 440 13.46 -25.65 14.28
N GLN A 441 13.21 -26.62 15.15
CA GLN A 441 14.09 -26.91 16.31
C GLN A 441 15.40 -27.62 15.89
N GLU A 442 15.32 -28.61 15.03
CA GLU A 442 16.52 -29.28 14.48
C GLU A 442 17.43 -28.31 13.71
N LYS A 443 16.85 -27.27 13.10
CA LYS A 443 17.61 -26.24 12.36
C LYS A 443 18.48 -25.39 13.24
N VAL A 444 18.04 -25.05 14.46
CA VAL A 444 18.81 -24.20 15.38
C VAL A 444 20.08 -24.91 15.78
N GLU A 445 20.01 -26.19 16.13
CA GLU A 445 21.18 -26.98 16.52
C GLU A 445 22.14 -27.24 15.34
N LEU A 446 21.60 -27.45 14.14
CA LEU A 446 22.40 -27.54 12.92
C LEU A 446 23.16 -26.25 12.60
N LEU A 447 22.53 -25.10 12.84
CA LEU A 447 23.11 -23.77 12.59
C LEU A 447 24.07 -23.32 13.69
N ARG A 448 23.92 -23.81 14.93
CA ARG A 448 24.68 -23.35 16.11
C ARG A 448 26.20 -23.36 15.89
N PRO A 449 26.85 -24.44 15.39
CA PRO A 449 28.29 -24.44 15.20
C PRO A 449 28.78 -23.36 14.20
N LEU A 450 27.97 -23.09 13.16
CA LEU A 450 28.29 -22.07 12.15
C LEU A 450 28.22 -20.66 12.76
N TYR A 451 27.19 -20.43 13.59
CA TYR A 451 27.02 -19.15 14.29
C TYR A 451 28.16 -18.94 15.30
N GLU A 452 28.53 -19.94 16.07
CA GLU A 452 29.63 -19.87 17.04
C GLU A 452 31.01 -19.66 16.38
N ALA A 453 31.30 -20.34 15.30
CA ALA A 453 32.56 -20.17 14.58
C ALA A 453 32.67 -18.73 14.03
N ARG A 454 31.60 -18.23 13.44
CA ARG A 454 31.54 -16.84 12.92
C ARG A 454 31.60 -15.83 14.05
N GLU A 455 30.89 -16.04 15.16
CA GLU A 455 30.95 -15.17 16.33
C GLU A 455 32.38 -15.05 16.84
N ARG A 456 33.05 -16.15 17.08
CA ARG A 456 34.47 -16.17 17.51
C ARG A 456 35.35 -15.34 16.58
N ARG A 457 35.21 -15.54 15.26
CA ARG A 457 35.99 -14.80 14.27
C ARG A 457 35.72 -13.30 14.31
N LEU A 458 34.45 -12.87 14.32
CA LEU A 458 34.08 -11.46 14.30
C LEU A 458 34.40 -10.77 15.64
N MET A 459 34.24 -11.46 16.76
CA MET A 459 34.52 -10.89 18.08
C MET A 459 36.02 -10.75 18.34
N ARG A 460 36.86 -11.64 17.80
CA ARG A 460 38.30 -11.40 17.77
C ARG A 460 38.67 -10.13 16.98
N LEU A 461 38.13 -9.96 15.79
CA LEU A 461 38.35 -8.75 15.00
C LEU A 461 37.83 -7.49 15.72
N ALA A 462 36.83 -7.61 16.54
CA ALA A 462 36.31 -6.53 17.37
C ALA A 462 37.17 -6.25 18.63
N GLY A 463 38.10 -7.15 18.96
CA GLY A 463 38.89 -7.08 20.21
C GLY A 463 38.08 -7.38 21.47
N LEU A 464 37.02 -8.18 21.33
CA LEU A 464 36.12 -8.58 22.43
C LEU A 464 36.39 -10.00 22.95
N ILE A 465 37.15 -10.79 22.20
CA ILE A 465 37.65 -12.10 22.58
C ILE A 465 39.14 -12.17 22.28
N GLU A 466 39.91 -12.63 23.20
CA GLU A 466 41.35 -12.83 23.02
C GLU A 466 41.62 -13.94 22.00
N GLU A 467 42.72 -13.84 21.27
CA GLU A 467 43.24 -14.99 20.50
C GLU A 467 43.58 -16.09 21.47
N PRO A 468 43.15 -17.35 21.22
CA PRO A 468 43.71 -18.44 21.99
C PRO A 468 45.23 -18.40 21.79
N GLU A 469 45.97 -18.38 22.90
CA GLU A 469 47.41 -18.57 22.84
C GLU A 469 47.67 -19.78 21.96
N VAL A 470 48.42 -19.58 20.86
CA VAL A 470 48.74 -20.67 19.97
C VAL A 470 49.62 -21.61 20.79
N ALA A 471 48.98 -22.57 21.46
CA ALA A 471 49.72 -23.71 21.97
C ALA A 471 50.44 -24.32 20.79
N GLU A 472 51.74 -24.36 20.83
CA GLU A 472 52.55 -25.08 19.85
C GLU A 472 51.90 -26.45 19.62
N PRO A 473 51.74 -26.88 18.36
CA PRO A 473 51.06 -28.13 18.08
C PRO A 473 51.80 -29.25 18.82
N ALA A 474 51.16 -29.77 19.85
CA ALA A 474 51.62 -31.01 20.46
C ALA A 474 51.74 -32.08 19.35
N PRO A 475 52.80 -32.92 19.36
CA PRO A 475 52.99 -33.93 18.33
C PRO A 475 51.74 -34.81 18.24
N ALA A 476 51.19 -34.90 17.06
CA ALA A 476 49.94 -35.57 16.74
C ALA A 476 50.00 -37.05 17.14
N GLY A 477 49.30 -37.39 18.22
CA GLY A 477 48.84 -38.74 18.47
C GLY A 477 47.62 -39.04 17.61
N PRO A 478 47.37 -40.26 17.21
CA PRO A 478 46.30 -40.59 16.25
C PRO A 478 44.95 -40.49 16.94
N ALA A 479 44.31 -39.36 16.79
CA ALA A 479 42.90 -39.20 17.10
C ALA A 479 42.10 -39.24 15.80
N ALA A 480 41.16 -40.17 15.74
CA ALA A 480 40.25 -40.34 14.64
C ALA A 480 39.37 -39.07 14.48
N SER A 481 39.87 -38.10 13.70
CA SER A 481 39.06 -36.99 13.20
C SER A 481 38.41 -37.47 11.91
N ILE A 482 37.10 -37.51 11.90
CA ILE A 482 36.36 -37.52 10.63
C ILE A 482 36.66 -36.18 9.97
N GLY A 483 37.74 -36.18 9.18
CA GLY A 483 38.33 -34.97 8.62
C GLY A 483 37.44 -34.36 7.55
N ALA A 484 37.62 -33.06 7.36
CA ALA A 484 37.02 -32.30 6.26
C ALA A 484 37.24 -32.99 4.89
N GLU A 485 38.29 -33.77 4.73
CA GLU A 485 38.55 -34.61 3.54
C GLU A 485 37.53 -35.76 3.41
N GLN A 486 37.11 -36.40 4.48
CA GLN A 486 36.08 -37.44 4.42
C GLN A 486 34.73 -36.88 4.05
N ILE A 487 34.39 -35.69 4.54
CA ILE A 487 33.17 -34.98 4.14
C ILE A 487 33.26 -34.53 2.68
N GLN A 488 34.41 -34.07 2.22
CA GLN A 488 34.62 -33.75 0.80
C GLN A 488 34.60 -34.99 -0.10
N ASN A 489 35.07 -36.12 0.36
CA ASN A 489 35.03 -37.38 -0.40
C ASN A 489 33.60 -37.95 -0.47
N ILE A 490 32.83 -37.84 0.58
CA ILE A 490 31.38 -38.17 0.60
C ILE A 490 30.59 -37.24 -0.36
N LEU A 491 30.95 -36.00 -0.45
CA LEU A 491 30.30 -35.03 -1.36
C LEU A 491 30.73 -35.21 -2.83
N LYS A 492 31.88 -35.81 -3.09
CA LYS A 492 32.40 -36.08 -4.44
C LYS A 492 31.93 -37.42 -5.02
N ASP A 493 31.46 -38.35 -4.18
CA ASP A 493 30.94 -39.65 -4.62
C ASP A 493 29.42 -39.58 -4.82
N PRO A 494 28.92 -39.65 -6.08
CA PRO A 494 27.51 -39.61 -6.38
C PRO A 494 26.69 -40.73 -5.70
N ALA A 495 27.31 -41.92 -5.49
CA ALA A 495 26.63 -43.05 -4.86
C ALA A 495 26.46 -42.88 -3.36
N LEU A 496 27.50 -42.37 -2.67
CA LEU A 496 27.41 -42.01 -1.24
C LEU A 496 26.48 -40.84 -0.97
N ARG A 497 26.44 -39.86 -1.87
CA ARG A 497 25.50 -38.74 -1.82
C ARG A 497 24.05 -39.22 -1.95
N GLU A 498 23.78 -40.16 -2.84
CA GLU A 498 22.44 -40.74 -3.03
C GLU A 498 22.02 -41.61 -1.84
N GLN A 499 22.95 -42.36 -1.24
CA GLN A 499 22.69 -43.11 0.00
C GLN A 499 22.38 -42.19 1.19
N LEU A 500 23.10 -41.09 1.33
CA LEU A 500 22.84 -40.12 2.39
C LEU A 500 21.48 -39.43 2.18
N LEU A 501 21.12 -39.09 0.93
CA LEU A 501 19.81 -38.58 0.57
C LEU A 501 18.68 -39.58 0.83
N ARG A 502 18.91 -40.86 0.55
CA ARG A 502 17.96 -41.93 0.86
C ARG A 502 17.80 -42.17 2.37
N ALA A 503 18.90 -42.11 3.13
CA ALA A 503 18.86 -42.25 4.59
C ALA A 503 18.18 -41.07 5.26
N LEU A 504 18.28 -39.87 4.70
CA LEU A 504 17.61 -38.66 5.15
C LEU A 504 16.13 -38.57 4.72
N LEU A 505 15.71 -39.35 3.71
CA LEU A 505 14.37 -39.35 3.15
C LEU A 505 13.50 -40.54 3.58
N THR A 506 14.10 -41.57 4.28
CA THR A 506 13.33 -42.68 4.82
C THR A 506 12.82 -42.34 6.23
N PRO A 507 11.52 -42.33 6.46
CA PRO A 507 11.00 -42.17 7.82
C PRO A 507 11.36 -43.42 8.63
N GLN A 508 12.01 -43.19 9.78
CA GLN A 508 12.14 -44.24 10.78
C GLN A 508 10.75 -44.48 11.37
N SER A 509 10.28 -45.71 11.16
CA SER A 509 9.06 -46.29 11.72
C SER A 509 9.05 -46.32 13.25
#